data_025fc9d5d0e8842e540383cda1d88763
#
_entry.id   025fc9d5d0e8842e540383cda1d88763
#
_cell.length_a   1.000
_cell.length_b   1.000
_cell.length_c   1.000
_cell.angle_alpha   90.00
_cell.angle_beta   90.00
_cell.angle_gamma   90.00
#
_symmetry.space_group_name_H-M   'P 1'
#
loop_
_entity.id
_entity.type
_entity.pdbx_description
1 polymer ?
#
loop_
_entity_poly.entity_id
_entity_poly.type
_entity_poly.pdbx_seq_one_letter_code
_entity_poly.pdbx_strand_id
1 'polypeptide(L)'
;MLWFDNQAEEAANFYVSVFKNSKVKQITHYTGEEFPEKKGQVMTVSFELNGQEFTALNGGPQFKFNEAVSFVINCDTQEEIDYYWEKLSAGGGKEVECGWVADKYGLFWQIIPAKFFAEWVKDAAGLQRVMH
;
A
#
# COMPACT_ATOMS: atom_id res chain seq x y z
N MET A 1 -5.01 0.24 -8.87
CA MET A 1 -6.10 0.86 -8.09
C MET A 1 -6.31 0.08 -6.82
N LEU A 2 -6.53 0.76 -5.72
CA LEU A 2 -6.78 0.14 -4.42
C LEU A 2 -8.25 0.33 -4.05
N TRP A 3 -8.93 -0.77 -3.74
CA TRP A 3 -10.36 -0.76 -3.43
C TRP A 3 -10.57 -0.62 -1.93
N PHE A 4 -11.30 0.42 -1.52
CA PHE A 4 -11.71 0.64 -0.13
C PHE A 4 -13.23 0.68 -0.06
N ASP A 5 -13.76 0.40 1.12
CA ASP A 5 -15.19 0.57 1.36
C ASP A 5 -15.56 2.07 1.29
N ASN A 6 -15.00 2.86 2.21
CA ASN A 6 -15.27 4.31 2.26
C ASN A 6 -14.08 5.11 2.80
N GLN A 7 -12.90 4.53 2.82
CA GLN A 7 -11.72 5.08 3.49
C GLN A 7 -10.63 5.55 2.54
N ALA A 8 -10.94 5.71 1.24
CA ALA A 8 -9.93 6.03 0.23
C ALA A 8 -9.15 7.31 0.56
N GLU A 9 -9.83 8.37 0.95
CA GLU A 9 -9.18 9.64 1.27
C GLU A 9 -8.33 9.54 2.52
N GLU A 10 -8.86 8.91 3.57
CA GLU A 10 -8.13 8.68 4.81
C GLU A 10 -6.87 7.86 4.55
N ALA A 11 -7.01 6.78 3.78
CA ALA A 11 -5.90 5.89 3.46
C ALA A 11 -4.83 6.60 2.63
N ALA A 12 -5.24 7.35 1.60
CA ALA A 12 -4.31 8.09 0.76
C ALA A 12 -3.51 9.10 1.60
N ASN A 13 -4.17 9.84 2.47
CA ASN A 13 -3.50 10.78 3.36
C ASN A 13 -2.56 10.09 4.32
N PHE A 14 -2.94 8.93 4.84
CA PHE A 14 -2.08 8.13 5.69
C PHE A 14 -0.80 7.71 4.94
N TYR A 15 -0.94 7.12 3.76
CA TYR A 15 0.23 6.67 2.99
C TYR A 15 1.14 7.83 2.60
N VAL A 16 0.57 8.94 2.18
CA VAL A 16 1.34 10.14 1.82
C VAL A 16 2.13 10.65 3.03
N SER A 17 1.58 10.52 4.24
CA SER A 17 2.28 10.92 5.47
C SER A 17 3.42 9.99 5.84
N VAL A 18 3.35 8.73 5.43
CA VAL A 18 4.37 7.72 5.76
C VAL A 18 5.56 7.79 4.81
N PHE A 19 5.32 7.93 3.52
CA PHE A 19 6.38 7.88 2.50
C PHE A 19 6.89 9.27 2.14
N LYS A 20 8.19 9.38 1.86
CA LYS A 20 8.81 10.61 1.38
C LYS A 20 8.44 10.85 -0.08
N ASN A 21 8.53 12.10 -0.54
CA ASN A 21 8.24 12.49 -1.93
C ASN A 21 6.89 11.98 -2.39
N SER A 22 5.89 12.20 -1.54
CA SER A 22 4.54 11.66 -1.73
C SER A 22 3.53 12.79 -1.63
N LYS A 23 2.44 12.68 -2.39
CA LYS A 23 1.41 13.71 -2.40
C LYS A 23 0.09 13.16 -2.91
N VAL A 24 -1.00 13.75 -2.45
CA VAL A 24 -2.32 13.54 -3.05
C VAL A 24 -2.41 14.44 -4.28
N LYS A 25 -2.82 13.87 -5.42
CA LYS A 25 -2.85 14.60 -6.69
C LYS A 25 -4.24 15.08 -7.06
N GLN A 26 -5.24 14.22 -6.93
CA GLN A 26 -6.59 14.55 -7.38
C GLN A 26 -7.62 13.76 -6.60
N ILE A 27 -8.74 14.41 -6.30
CA ILE A 27 -9.88 13.76 -5.64
C ILE A 27 -11.08 13.93 -6.55
N THR A 28 -11.80 12.84 -6.85
CA THR A 28 -13.05 12.89 -7.59
C THR A 28 -14.20 12.49 -6.69
N HIS A 29 -15.39 12.90 -7.06
CA HIS A 29 -16.61 12.67 -6.26
C HIS A 29 -17.66 11.99 -7.11
N TYR A 30 -18.53 11.23 -6.45
CA TYR A 30 -19.70 10.67 -7.12
C TYR A 30 -20.64 11.77 -7.54
N THR A 31 -21.14 11.69 -8.77
CA THR A 31 -22.08 12.68 -9.31
C THR A 31 -23.52 12.40 -8.87
N GLY A 32 -23.79 11.16 -8.48
CA GLY A 32 -25.14 10.73 -8.11
C GLY A 32 -25.95 10.22 -9.28
N GLU A 33 -25.39 10.18 -10.49
CA GLU A 33 -26.11 9.67 -11.66
C GLU A 33 -26.31 8.17 -11.59
N GLU A 34 -25.23 7.41 -11.27
CA GLU A 34 -25.32 5.96 -11.15
C GLU A 34 -25.70 5.51 -9.74
N PHE A 35 -25.22 6.24 -8.74
CA PHE A 35 -25.44 5.92 -7.32
C PHE A 35 -25.92 7.16 -6.61
N PRO A 36 -27.24 7.47 -6.70
CA PRO A 36 -27.78 8.72 -6.08
C PRO A 36 -27.48 8.83 -4.59
N GLU A 37 -27.44 7.70 -3.88
CA GLU A 37 -27.14 7.67 -2.45
C GLU A 37 -25.71 8.07 -2.12
N LYS A 38 -24.82 8.05 -3.12
CA LYS A 38 -23.40 8.41 -2.93
C LYS A 38 -23.05 9.82 -3.40
N LYS A 39 -24.04 10.54 -3.90
CA LYS A 39 -23.81 11.89 -4.45
C LYS A 39 -23.00 12.76 -3.51
N GLY A 40 -21.92 13.34 -4.02
CA GLY A 40 -21.05 14.22 -3.25
C GLY A 40 -20.00 13.54 -2.42
N GLN A 41 -20.06 12.22 -2.28
CA GLN A 41 -19.02 11.46 -1.58
C GLN A 41 -17.79 11.29 -2.45
N VAL A 42 -16.63 11.13 -1.82
CA VAL A 42 -15.37 10.89 -2.53
C VAL A 42 -15.47 9.56 -3.28
N MET A 43 -15.16 9.59 -4.57
CA MET A 43 -15.12 8.39 -5.39
C MET A 43 -13.71 7.85 -5.50
N THR A 44 -12.77 8.67 -5.97
CA THR A 44 -11.37 8.26 -6.10
C THR A 44 -10.43 9.31 -5.55
N VAL A 45 -9.26 8.84 -5.10
CA VAL A 45 -8.17 9.70 -4.68
C VAL A 45 -6.92 9.21 -5.40
N SER A 46 -6.37 10.04 -6.28
CA SER A 46 -5.10 9.75 -6.94
C SER A 46 -3.98 10.32 -6.10
N PHE A 47 -2.96 9.52 -5.86
CA PHE A 47 -1.83 9.94 -5.04
C PHE A 47 -0.55 9.28 -5.53
N GLU A 48 0.57 9.83 -5.11
CA GLU A 48 1.89 9.39 -5.52
C GLU A 48 2.71 9.08 -4.29
N LEU A 49 3.35 7.92 -4.29
CA LEU A 49 4.27 7.50 -3.23
C LEU A 49 5.65 7.31 -3.85
N ASN A 50 6.56 8.18 -3.50
CA ASN A 50 7.95 8.14 -3.98
C ASN A 50 8.02 7.98 -5.51
N GLY A 51 7.22 8.75 -6.23
CA GLY A 51 7.20 8.77 -7.68
C GLY A 51 6.28 7.75 -8.34
N GLN A 52 5.70 6.84 -7.60
CA GLN A 52 4.79 5.83 -8.15
C GLN A 52 3.34 6.24 -7.90
N GLU A 53 2.53 6.19 -8.97
CA GLU A 53 1.15 6.61 -8.88
C GLU A 53 0.22 5.49 -8.44
N PHE A 54 -0.74 5.86 -7.60
CA PHE A 54 -1.80 4.98 -7.11
C PHE A 54 -3.13 5.70 -7.20
N THR A 55 -4.20 4.92 -7.31
CA THR A 55 -5.55 5.45 -7.21
C THR A 55 -6.31 4.62 -6.20
N ALA A 56 -6.87 5.29 -5.19
CA ALA A 56 -7.73 4.66 -4.20
C ALA A 56 -9.19 4.92 -4.57
N LEU A 57 -9.99 3.87 -4.54
CA LEU A 57 -11.41 3.93 -4.91
C LEU A 57 -12.28 3.57 -3.71
N ASN A 58 -13.30 4.37 -3.46
CA ASN A 58 -14.36 4.02 -2.52
C ASN A 58 -15.45 3.25 -3.27
N GLY A 59 -15.30 1.93 -3.33
CA GLY A 59 -16.18 1.08 -4.11
C GLY A 59 -17.24 0.33 -3.31
N GLY A 60 -17.20 0.42 -1.98
CA GLY A 60 -18.13 -0.29 -1.11
C GLY A 60 -17.49 -1.53 -0.46
N PRO A 61 -18.27 -2.28 0.33
CA PRO A 61 -17.70 -3.34 1.17
C PRO A 61 -17.50 -4.69 0.48
N GLN A 62 -17.67 -4.78 -0.84
CA GLN A 62 -17.66 -6.05 -1.56
C GLN A 62 -16.30 -6.75 -1.55
N PHE A 63 -15.20 -6.00 -1.54
CA PHE A 63 -13.86 -6.56 -1.62
C PHE A 63 -12.99 -6.08 -0.47
N LYS A 64 -12.08 -6.95 -0.05
CA LYS A 64 -11.12 -6.63 1.01
C LYS A 64 -9.73 -7.02 0.55
N PHE A 65 -8.73 -6.31 1.05
CA PHE A 65 -7.34 -6.67 0.79
C PHE A 65 -7.00 -7.99 1.47
N ASN A 66 -6.07 -8.70 0.87
CA ASN A 66 -5.55 -9.94 1.45
C ASN A 66 -4.06 -10.07 1.12
N GLU A 67 -3.45 -11.13 1.60
CA GLU A 67 -2.04 -11.40 1.45
C GLU A 67 -1.60 -11.81 0.04
N ALA A 68 -2.53 -11.95 -0.89
CA ALA A 68 -2.21 -12.29 -2.27
C ALA A 68 -1.45 -11.16 -2.98
N VAL A 69 -1.59 -9.93 -2.50
CA VAL A 69 -0.89 -8.77 -3.04
C VAL A 69 -0.19 -8.07 -1.91
N SER A 70 1.07 -7.73 -2.10
CA SER A 70 1.83 -6.93 -1.15
C SER A 70 2.75 -5.99 -1.91
N PHE A 71 3.05 -4.85 -1.29
CA PHE A 71 4.02 -3.91 -1.83
C PHE A 71 5.33 -4.04 -1.07
N VAL A 72 6.42 -4.02 -1.80
CA VAL A 72 7.75 -4.18 -1.22
C VAL A 72 8.37 -2.80 -0.99
N ILE A 73 8.86 -2.59 0.21
CA ILE A 73 9.60 -1.37 0.58
C ILE A 73 11.05 -1.77 0.81
N ASN A 74 11.92 -1.28 -0.07
CA ASN A 74 13.36 -1.51 0.06
C ASN A 74 13.97 -0.44 0.94
N CYS A 75 14.61 -0.85 2.03
CA CYS A 75 15.22 0.07 2.99
C CYS A 75 16.73 -0.08 2.98
N ASP A 76 17.43 1.06 3.00
CA ASP A 76 18.89 1.06 2.99
C ASP A 76 19.47 0.97 4.41
N THR A 77 18.73 1.40 5.42
CA THR A 77 19.20 1.45 6.80
C THR A 77 18.22 0.79 7.75
N GLN A 78 18.71 0.39 8.92
CA GLN A 78 17.86 -0.15 9.98
C GLN A 78 16.86 0.90 10.46
N GLU A 79 17.25 2.17 10.47
CA GLU A 79 16.36 3.26 10.87
C GLU A 79 15.15 3.35 9.98
N GLU A 80 15.33 3.17 8.66
CA GLU A 80 14.21 3.15 7.72
C GLU A 80 13.30 1.96 7.96
N ILE A 81 13.87 0.79 8.21
CA ILE A 81 13.11 -0.43 8.51
C ILE A 81 12.24 -0.20 9.73
N ASP A 82 12.82 0.32 10.81
CA ASP A 82 12.10 0.58 12.05
C ASP A 82 11.01 1.63 11.84
N TYR A 83 11.28 2.65 11.06
CA TYR A 83 10.33 3.71 10.73
C TYR A 83 9.09 3.15 10.03
N TYR A 84 9.27 2.40 8.95
CA TYR A 84 8.15 1.86 8.19
C TYR A 84 7.38 0.82 8.99
N TRP A 85 8.10 -0.01 9.74
CA TRP A 85 7.48 -1.00 10.60
C TRP A 85 6.54 -0.36 11.61
N GLU A 86 7.03 0.67 12.30
CA GLU A 86 6.25 1.39 13.28
C GLU A 86 5.04 2.09 12.65
N LYS A 87 5.25 2.81 11.55
CA LYS A 87 4.20 3.59 10.93
C LYS A 87 3.10 2.71 10.30
N LEU A 88 3.50 1.64 9.63
CA LEU A 88 2.54 0.79 8.94
C LEU A 88 1.81 -0.16 9.87
N SER A 89 2.40 -0.55 10.99
CA SER A 89 1.72 -1.40 11.96
C SER A 89 0.83 -0.63 12.94
N ALA A 90 0.91 0.70 12.94
CA ALA A 90 0.15 1.54 13.87
C ALA A 90 -1.35 1.52 13.57
N GLY A 91 -2.14 1.86 14.59
CA GLY A 91 -3.57 2.10 14.42
C GLY A 91 -4.41 0.88 14.11
N GLY A 92 -3.94 -0.30 14.47
CA GLY A 92 -4.68 -1.55 14.22
C GLY A 92 -4.05 -2.44 13.17
N GLY A 93 -2.89 -2.04 12.63
CA GLY A 93 -2.11 -2.91 11.76
C GLY A 93 -1.55 -4.10 12.53
N LYS A 94 -1.10 -5.10 11.81
CA LYS A 94 -0.58 -6.34 12.41
C LYS A 94 0.76 -6.73 11.82
N GLU A 95 1.68 -7.09 12.70
CA GLU A 95 2.92 -7.70 12.29
C GLU A 95 2.62 -9.13 11.86
N VAL A 96 3.14 -9.52 10.70
CA VAL A 96 3.04 -10.88 10.20
C VAL A 96 4.45 -11.48 10.25
N GLU A 97 4.79 -12.42 9.42
CA GLU A 97 6.11 -13.04 9.45
C GLU A 97 7.08 -12.39 8.46
N CYS A 98 8.38 -12.50 8.75
CA CYS A 98 9.47 -12.23 7.79
C CYS A 98 9.41 -10.86 7.11
N GLY A 99 9.23 -9.79 7.88
CA GLY A 99 9.21 -8.44 7.33
C GLY A 99 7.89 -8.04 6.71
N TRP A 100 6.87 -8.87 6.82
CA TRP A 100 5.52 -8.57 6.35
C TRP A 100 4.74 -7.84 7.43
N VAL A 101 3.97 -6.85 7.02
CA VAL A 101 3.06 -6.14 7.92
C VAL A 101 1.76 -5.86 7.17
N ALA A 102 0.63 -6.08 7.83
CA ALA A 102 -0.67 -5.67 7.33
C ALA A 102 -1.00 -4.32 7.97
N ASP A 103 -1.28 -3.31 7.17
CA ASP A 103 -1.64 -2.01 7.73
C ASP A 103 -3.08 -2.01 8.28
N LYS A 104 -3.49 -0.91 8.85
CA LYS A 104 -4.82 -0.81 9.48
C LYS A 104 -5.98 -0.95 8.50
N TYR A 105 -5.70 -0.89 7.20
CA TYR A 105 -6.70 -1.11 6.15
C TYR A 105 -6.66 -2.53 5.60
N GLY A 106 -5.73 -3.35 6.07
CA GLY A 106 -5.58 -4.72 5.61
C GLY A 106 -4.69 -4.89 4.38
N LEU A 107 -4.05 -3.81 3.92
CA LEU A 107 -3.11 -3.89 2.81
C LEU A 107 -1.76 -4.37 3.32
N PHE A 108 -1.15 -5.31 2.59
CA PHE A 108 0.09 -5.95 3.01
C PHE A 108 1.30 -5.24 2.44
N TRP A 109 2.32 -5.10 3.27
CA TRP A 109 3.60 -4.48 2.92
C TRP A 109 4.72 -5.41 3.35
N GLN A 110 5.76 -5.48 2.55
CA GLN A 110 7.00 -6.18 2.91
C GLN A 110 8.09 -5.14 3.10
N ILE A 111 8.62 -5.06 4.30
CA ILE A 111 9.69 -4.11 4.63
C ILE A 111 10.98 -4.90 4.69
N ILE A 112 11.84 -4.72 3.70
CA ILE A 112 13.05 -5.53 3.58
C ILE A 112 14.27 -4.65 3.33
N PRO A 113 15.43 -5.05 3.86
CA PRO A 113 16.69 -4.38 3.51
C PRO A 113 16.94 -4.50 2.01
N ALA A 114 17.33 -3.42 1.37
CA ALA A 114 17.63 -3.41 -0.06
C ALA A 114 18.69 -4.45 -0.42
N LYS A 115 19.66 -4.64 0.46
CA LYS A 115 20.70 -5.65 0.30
C LYS A 115 20.11 -7.06 0.21
N PHE A 116 19.18 -7.39 1.10
CA PHE A 116 18.52 -8.70 1.08
C PHE A 116 17.67 -8.89 -0.15
N PHE A 117 16.98 -7.85 -0.59
CA PHE A 117 16.18 -7.93 -1.80
C PHE A 117 17.03 -8.27 -3.01
N ALA A 118 18.18 -7.59 -3.17
CA ALA A 118 19.09 -7.84 -4.26
C ALA A 118 19.64 -9.28 -4.23
N GLU A 119 20.01 -9.76 -3.06
CA GLU A 119 20.48 -11.13 -2.88
C GLU A 119 19.39 -12.16 -3.17
N TRP A 120 18.18 -11.89 -2.68
CA TRP A 120 17.03 -12.77 -2.88
C TRP A 120 16.67 -12.92 -4.37
N VAL A 121 16.63 -11.84 -5.11
CA VAL A 121 16.35 -11.86 -6.55
C VAL A 121 17.44 -12.63 -7.28
N LYS A 122 18.70 -12.44 -6.89
CA LYS A 122 19.84 -13.13 -7.47
C LYS A 122 19.77 -14.63 -7.20
N ASP A 123 19.44 -15.03 -5.98
CA ASP A 123 19.29 -16.43 -5.61
C ASP A 123 18.13 -17.10 -6.34
N ALA A 124 17.01 -16.42 -6.46
CA ALA A 124 15.85 -16.93 -7.19
C ALA A 124 16.21 -17.18 -8.66
N ALA A 125 16.92 -16.24 -9.28
CA ALA A 125 17.39 -16.41 -10.66
C ALA A 125 18.39 -17.56 -10.78
N GLY A 126 19.27 -17.71 -9.78
CA GLY A 126 20.21 -18.83 -9.73
C GLY A 126 19.49 -20.17 -9.58
N LEU A 127 18.49 -20.23 -8.73
CA LEU A 127 17.68 -21.43 -8.54
C LEU A 127 16.96 -21.83 -9.82
N GLN A 128 16.38 -20.88 -10.51
CA GLN A 128 15.72 -21.15 -11.79
C GLN A 128 16.68 -21.73 -12.82
N ARG A 129 17.90 -21.23 -12.87
CA ARG A 129 18.92 -21.76 -13.77
C ARG A 129 19.33 -23.19 -13.42
N VAL A 130 19.37 -23.53 -12.15
CA VAL A 130 19.70 -24.89 -11.69
C VAL A 130 18.55 -25.84 -11.94
N MET A 131 17.32 -25.40 -11.80
CA MET A 131 16.12 -26.22 -12.00
C MET A 131 15.78 -26.46 -13.46
N HIS A 132 16.30 -25.65 -14.34
CA HIS A 132 16.09 -25.76 -15.78
C HIS A 132 17.35 -26.28 -16.46
#